data_2d81ffafdfe042a73d90b72b2286c7fc
#
_entry.id   2d81ffafdfe042a73d90b72b2286c7fc
#
_cell.length_a   1.000
_cell.length_b   1.000
_cell.length_c   1.000
_cell.angle_alpha   90.00
_cell.angle_beta   90.00
_cell.angle_gamma   90.00
#
_symmetry.space_group_name_H-M   'P 1'
#
loop_
_entity.id
_entity.type
_entity.pdbx_description
1 polymer ?
#
loop_
_entity_poly.entity_id
_entity_poly.type
_entity_poly.pdbx_seq_one_letter_code
_entity_poly.pdbx_strand_id
1 'polypeptide(L)'
;MSGVPPAAALLGAAGLIPFAAGALAAHGLMPGISNPVTGLLILQGYGAAILAFMGGCLWGFAAQAGRTGWREFAVSVAPGLWAFAVTFSPDALLSLIIGFVFLLALDLMFRGWGLGPVWWIRLRLPLTVGVLICLSVGKFA
;
A
#
# COMPACT_ATOMS: atom_id res chain seq x y z
N MET A 1 14.09 11.43 5.66
CA MET A 1 14.24 10.39 4.64
C MET A 1 15.52 10.62 3.84
N SER A 2 16.62 10.40 4.53
CA SER A 2 17.96 10.55 3.96
C SER A 2 18.15 9.56 2.81
N GLY A 3 18.65 10.04 1.67
CA GLY A 3 18.89 9.24 0.47
C GLY A 3 17.66 8.99 -0.41
N VAL A 4 16.46 9.34 0.05
CA VAL A 4 15.25 9.22 -0.78
C VAL A 4 15.15 10.42 -1.70
N PRO A 5 14.94 10.22 -3.04
CA PRO A 5 14.76 11.35 -3.95
C PRO A 5 13.58 12.22 -3.50
N PRO A 6 13.70 13.57 -3.57
CA PRO A 6 12.63 14.46 -3.14
C PRO A 6 11.29 14.19 -3.84
N ALA A 7 11.31 13.88 -5.13
CA ALA A 7 10.10 13.56 -5.88
C ALA A 7 9.40 12.32 -5.31
N ALA A 8 10.16 11.27 -5.02
CA ALA A 8 9.60 10.04 -4.43
C ALA A 8 9.06 10.28 -3.03
N ALA A 9 9.77 11.07 -2.22
CA ALA A 9 9.33 11.40 -0.86
C ALA A 9 8.04 12.21 -0.88
N LEU A 10 7.96 13.24 -1.71
CA LEU A 10 6.79 14.13 -1.78
C LEU A 10 5.57 13.41 -2.36
N LEU A 11 5.73 12.69 -3.46
CA LEU A 11 4.62 11.96 -4.07
C LEU A 11 4.17 10.79 -3.18
N GLY A 12 5.11 10.12 -2.52
CA GLY A 12 4.78 9.08 -1.56
C GLY A 12 3.98 9.63 -0.39
N ALA A 13 4.43 10.73 0.20
CA ALA A 13 3.69 11.39 1.29
C ALA A 13 2.32 11.86 0.83
N ALA A 14 2.23 12.45 -0.37
CA ALA A 14 0.95 12.85 -0.96
C ALA A 14 0.01 11.66 -1.20
N GLY A 15 0.55 10.49 -1.44
CA GLY A 15 -0.22 9.25 -1.57
C GLY A 15 -0.95 8.84 -0.31
N LEU A 16 -0.60 9.39 0.86
CA LEU A 16 -1.35 9.17 2.09
C LEU A 16 -2.62 10.02 2.20
N ILE A 17 -2.75 11.07 1.38
CA ILE A 17 -3.89 12.01 1.46
C ILE A 17 -5.23 11.29 1.28
N PRO A 18 -5.45 10.44 0.24
CA PRO A 18 -6.72 9.73 0.12
C PRO A 18 -7.00 8.78 1.28
N PHE A 19 -5.96 8.17 1.87
CA PHE A 19 -6.13 7.35 3.06
C PHE A 19 -6.61 8.17 4.25
N ALA A 20 -6.00 9.34 4.48
CA ALA A 20 -6.41 10.23 5.56
C ALA A 20 -7.83 10.76 5.32
N ALA A 21 -8.14 11.17 4.10
CA ALA A 21 -9.47 11.64 3.74
C ALA A 21 -10.53 10.55 3.95
N GLY A 22 -10.25 9.32 3.52
CA GLY A 22 -11.15 8.19 3.73
C GLY A 22 -11.38 7.88 5.20
N ALA A 23 -10.32 7.90 6.02
CA ALA A 23 -10.43 7.66 7.44
C ALA A 23 -11.29 8.74 8.14
N LEU A 24 -11.07 10.01 7.81
CA LEU A 24 -11.88 11.11 8.34
C LEU A 24 -13.34 11.00 7.88
N ALA A 25 -13.56 10.69 6.62
CA ALA A 25 -14.91 10.53 6.08
C ALA A 25 -15.66 9.37 6.74
N ALA A 26 -14.98 8.28 7.06
CA ALA A 26 -15.57 7.14 7.76
C ALA A 26 -16.10 7.53 9.15
N HIS A 27 -15.48 8.52 9.78
CA HIS A 27 -15.92 9.06 11.07
C HIS A 27 -16.87 10.26 10.92
N GLY A 28 -17.27 10.62 9.70
CA GLY A 28 -18.14 11.77 9.44
C GLY A 28 -17.46 13.12 9.64
N LEU A 29 -16.12 13.16 9.64
CA LEU A 29 -15.35 14.37 9.94
C LEU A 29 -14.83 15.09 8.68
N MET A 30 -15.06 14.52 7.49
CA MET A 30 -14.56 15.12 6.25
C MET A 30 -15.58 16.11 5.68
N PRO A 31 -15.22 17.40 5.50
CA PRO A 31 -16.13 18.36 4.88
C PRO A 31 -16.53 17.93 3.46
N GLY A 32 -17.83 18.06 3.15
CA GLY A 32 -18.35 17.70 1.83
C GLY A 32 -18.71 16.23 1.67
N ILE A 33 -18.37 15.37 2.62
CA ILE A 33 -18.72 13.94 2.61
C ILE A 33 -19.57 13.65 3.85
N SER A 34 -20.89 13.51 3.63
CA SER A 34 -21.82 13.29 4.73
C SER A 34 -22.06 11.81 5.06
N ASN A 35 -21.84 10.91 4.10
CA ASN A 35 -22.07 9.49 4.27
C ASN A 35 -20.77 8.76 4.64
N PRO A 36 -20.68 8.19 5.88
CA PRO A 36 -19.47 7.47 6.30
C PRO A 36 -19.11 6.27 5.42
N VAL A 37 -20.09 5.66 4.75
CA VAL A 37 -19.83 4.56 3.81
C VAL A 37 -18.92 5.00 2.68
N THR A 38 -19.02 6.25 2.22
CA THR A 38 -18.11 6.80 1.21
C THR A 38 -16.67 6.74 1.67
N GLY A 39 -16.41 7.05 2.95
CA GLY A 39 -15.07 6.95 3.52
C GLY A 39 -14.52 5.53 3.49
N LEU A 40 -15.34 4.55 3.84
CA LEU A 40 -14.95 3.14 3.79
C LEU A 40 -14.66 2.69 2.35
N LEU A 41 -15.45 3.15 1.39
CA LEU A 41 -15.24 2.85 -0.04
C LEU A 41 -13.94 3.48 -0.56
N ILE A 42 -13.62 4.71 -0.12
CA ILE A 42 -12.36 5.35 -0.47
C ILE A 42 -11.19 4.51 0.05
N LEU A 43 -11.23 4.12 1.32
CA LEU A 43 -10.16 3.32 1.93
C LEU A 43 -10.01 1.98 1.21
N GLN A 44 -11.11 1.31 0.93
CA GLN A 44 -11.10 0.00 0.27
C GLN A 44 -10.56 0.11 -1.16
N GLY A 45 -11.11 1.00 -1.96
CA GLY A 45 -10.75 1.13 -3.37
C GLY A 45 -9.33 1.64 -3.55
N TYR A 46 -8.98 2.71 -2.84
CA TYR A 46 -7.64 3.28 -2.95
C TYR A 46 -6.60 2.34 -2.34
N GLY A 47 -6.92 1.71 -1.21
CA GLY A 47 -6.02 0.73 -0.59
C GLY A 47 -5.71 -0.45 -1.51
N ALA A 48 -6.72 -1.00 -2.17
CA ALA A 48 -6.53 -2.08 -3.13
C ALA A 48 -5.68 -1.62 -4.32
N ALA A 49 -5.94 -0.42 -4.85
CA ALA A 49 -5.17 0.14 -5.97
C ALA A 49 -3.69 0.32 -5.60
N ILE A 50 -3.39 0.86 -4.43
CA ILE A 50 -2.01 1.07 -3.98
C ILE A 50 -1.32 -0.28 -3.72
N LEU A 51 -2.01 -1.24 -3.12
CA LEU A 51 -1.46 -2.57 -2.87
C LEU A 51 -1.04 -3.24 -4.18
N ALA A 52 -1.90 -3.19 -5.19
CA ALA A 52 -1.62 -3.74 -6.51
C ALA A 52 -0.46 -2.98 -7.20
N PHE A 53 -0.46 -1.65 -7.09
CA PHE A 53 0.60 -0.80 -7.66
C PHE A 53 1.97 -1.16 -7.07
N MET A 54 2.03 -1.38 -5.77
CA MET A 54 3.28 -1.74 -5.09
C MET A 54 3.80 -3.12 -5.53
N GLY A 55 2.90 -4.08 -5.76
CA GLY A 55 3.28 -5.35 -6.35
C GLY A 55 3.90 -5.18 -7.73
N GLY A 56 3.36 -4.27 -8.53
CA GLY A 56 3.93 -3.92 -9.82
C GLY A 56 5.33 -3.31 -9.72
N CYS A 57 5.60 -2.53 -8.68
CA CYS A 57 6.94 -2.00 -8.41
C CYS A 57 7.94 -3.15 -8.18
N LEU A 58 7.55 -4.15 -7.40
CA LEU A 58 8.40 -5.32 -7.14
C LEU A 58 8.71 -6.08 -8.44
N TRP A 59 7.70 -6.29 -9.27
CA TRP A 59 7.89 -6.87 -10.60
C TRP A 59 8.90 -6.08 -11.40
N GLY A 60 8.76 -4.75 -11.42
CA GLY A 60 9.67 -3.85 -12.12
C GLY A 60 11.10 -3.95 -11.61
N PHE A 61 11.30 -4.06 -10.30
CA PHE A 61 12.64 -4.22 -9.74
C PHE A 61 13.30 -5.52 -10.22
N ALA A 62 12.56 -6.63 -10.24
CA ALA A 62 13.07 -7.90 -10.73
C ALA A 62 13.40 -7.84 -12.23
N ALA A 63 12.51 -7.26 -13.02
CA ALA A 63 12.70 -7.13 -14.46
C ALA A 63 13.91 -6.24 -14.79
N GLN A 64 14.04 -5.09 -14.11
CA GLN A 64 15.16 -4.17 -14.32
C GLN A 64 16.50 -4.80 -13.93
N ALA A 65 16.51 -5.67 -12.93
CA ALA A 65 17.71 -6.37 -12.49
C ALA A 65 18.07 -7.57 -13.37
N GLY A 66 17.29 -7.84 -14.42
CA GLY A 66 17.54 -8.95 -15.34
C GLY A 66 17.20 -10.32 -14.76
N ARG A 67 16.37 -10.38 -13.71
CA ARG A 67 15.94 -11.66 -13.14
C ARG A 67 15.01 -12.36 -14.12
N THR A 68 15.14 -13.70 -14.22
CA THR A 68 14.35 -14.53 -15.15
C THR A 68 13.68 -15.70 -14.43
N GLY A 69 13.92 -15.86 -13.12
CA GLY A 69 13.37 -16.96 -12.34
C GLY A 69 11.94 -16.72 -11.93
N TRP A 70 11.24 -17.80 -11.56
CA TRP A 70 9.85 -17.76 -11.13
C TRP A 70 9.65 -17.09 -9.77
N ARG A 71 10.65 -17.19 -8.87
CA ARG A 71 10.52 -16.76 -7.48
C ARG A 71 10.14 -15.29 -7.36
N GLU A 72 10.94 -14.41 -7.96
CA GLU A 72 10.74 -12.96 -7.86
C GLU A 72 9.43 -12.52 -8.49
N PHE A 73 9.15 -13.03 -9.69
CA PHE A 73 7.94 -12.64 -10.41
C PHE A 73 6.68 -13.20 -9.76
N ALA A 74 6.71 -14.45 -9.30
CA ALA A 74 5.56 -15.05 -8.63
C ALA A 74 5.22 -14.31 -7.33
N VAL A 75 6.23 -13.96 -6.53
CA VAL A 75 6.03 -13.19 -5.30
C VAL A 75 5.46 -11.80 -5.59
N SER A 76 5.92 -11.16 -6.66
CA SER A 76 5.50 -9.79 -6.99
C SER A 76 4.03 -9.68 -7.44
N VAL A 77 3.41 -10.76 -7.93
CA VAL A 77 2.00 -10.72 -8.30
C VAL A 77 1.06 -10.96 -7.12
N ALA A 78 1.57 -11.46 -6.00
CA ALA A 78 0.75 -11.76 -4.83
C ALA A 78 -0.01 -10.53 -4.29
N PRO A 79 0.57 -9.33 -4.16
CA PRO A 79 -0.17 -8.16 -3.71
C PRO A 79 -1.35 -7.79 -4.62
N GLY A 80 -1.19 -7.90 -5.93
CA GLY A 80 -2.26 -7.63 -6.89
C GLY A 80 -3.41 -8.61 -6.77
N LEU A 81 -3.10 -9.90 -6.61
CA LEU A 81 -4.12 -10.92 -6.40
C LEU A 81 -4.84 -10.73 -5.08
N TRP A 82 -4.11 -10.36 -4.03
CA TRP A 82 -4.71 -10.06 -2.73
C TRP A 82 -5.63 -8.85 -2.82
N ALA A 83 -5.20 -7.79 -3.51
CA ALA A 83 -6.02 -6.59 -3.73
C ALA A 83 -7.33 -6.93 -4.46
N PHE A 84 -7.26 -7.80 -5.45
CA PHE A 84 -8.46 -8.29 -6.14
C PHE A 84 -9.39 -9.04 -5.17
N ALA A 85 -8.82 -9.95 -4.37
CA ALA A 85 -9.58 -10.75 -3.40
C ALA A 85 -10.25 -9.89 -2.32
N VAL A 86 -9.70 -8.72 -2.00
CA VAL A 86 -10.27 -7.79 -1.01
C VAL A 86 -11.70 -7.38 -1.39
N THR A 87 -12.01 -7.26 -2.67
CA THR A 87 -13.36 -6.90 -3.12
C THR A 87 -14.42 -7.91 -2.71
N PHE A 88 -14.03 -9.13 -2.43
CA PHE A 88 -14.93 -10.21 -2.02
C PHE A 88 -14.86 -10.50 -0.52
N SER A 89 -14.04 -9.76 0.21
CA SER A 89 -13.83 -9.98 1.64
C SER A 89 -14.99 -9.39 2.45
N PRO A 90 -15.52 -10.09 3.46
CA PRO A 90 -16.51 -9.52 4.36
C PRO A 90 -15.93 -8.40 5.25
N ASP A 91 -14.62 -8.40 5.47
CA ASP A 91 -13.92 -7.33 6.19
C ASP A 91 -12.75 -6.85 5.32
N ALA A 92 -13.09 -5.95 4.37
CA ALA A 92 -12.12 -5.45 3.39
C ALA A 92 -10.97 -4.68 4.05
N LEU A 93 -11.25 -3.87 5.08
CA LEU A 93 -10.20 -3.07 5.72
C LEU A 93 -9.21 -3.95 6.48
N LEU A 94 -9.69 -4.98 7.18
CA LEU A 94 -8.81 -5.95 7.82
C LEU A 94 -7.95 -6.68 6.79
N SER A 95 -8.56 -7.09 5.68
CA SER A 95 -7.84 -7.75 4.58
C SER A 95 -6.75 -6.85 4.00
N LEU A 96 -7.01 -5.55 3.88
CA LEU A 96 -6.02 -4.58 3.42
C LEU A 96 -4.90 -4.39 4.45
N ILE A 97 -5.23 -4.31 5.73
CA ILE A 97 -4.23 -4.21 6.79
C ILE A 97 -3.26 -5.40 6.71
N ILE A 98 -3.79 -6.61 6.61
CA ILE A 98 -3.00 -7.82 6.45
C ILE A 98 -2.15 -7.74 5.18
N GLY A 99 -2.74 -7.30 4.06
CA GLY A 99 -2.05 -7.17 2.79
C GLY A 99 -0.88 -6.19 2.85
N PHE A 100 -1.04 -5.04 3.50
CA PHE A 100 0.04 -4.06 3.62
C PHE A 100 1.16 -4.52 4.56
N VAL A 101 0.84 -5.28 5.61
CA VAL A 101 1.86 -5.89 6.47
C VAL A 101 2.68 -6.90 5.67
N PHE A 102 2.02 -7.78 4.90
CA PHE A 102 2.72 -8.72 4.03
C PHE A 102 3.51 -8.01 2.94
N LEU A 103 2.99 -6.92 2.39
CA LEU A 103 3.71 -6.14 1.39
C LEU A 103 5.04 -5.62 1.95
N LEU A 104 5.04 -5.11 3.18
CA LEU A 104 6.28 -4.67 3.81
C LEU A 104 7.26 -5.84 3.99
N ALA A 105 6.76 -7.02 4.35
CA ALA A 105 7.59 -8.22 4.44
C ALA A 105 8.21 -8.57 3.07
N LEU A 106 7.44 -8.42 1.99
CA LEU A 106 7.94 -8.63 0.63
C LEU A 106 8.98 -7.58 0.23
N ASP A 107 8.77 -6.31 0.61
CA ASP A 107 9.76 -5.26 0.39
C ASP A 107 11.11 -5.62 1.04
N LEU A 108 11.05 -6.10 2.28
CA LEU A 108 12.26 -6.52 3.02
C LEU A 108 12.91 -7.75 2.37
N MET A 109 12.11 -8.69 1.90
CA MET A 109 12.58 -9.89 1.22
C MET A 109 13.29 -9.53 -0.09
N PHE A 110 12.71 -8.60 -0.88
CA PHE A 110 13.33 -8.12 -2.11
C PHE A 110 14.65 -7.41 -1.84
N ARG A 111 14.71 -6.61 -0.76
CA ARG A 111 15.96 -6.00 -0.33
C ARG A 111 17.02 -7.05 -0.03
N GLY A 112 16.65 -8.14 0.66
CA GLY A 112 17.54 -9.25 0.96
C GLY A 112 18.05 -9.96 -0.30
N TRP A 113 17.29 -9.90 -1.39
CA TRP A 113 17.70 -10.44 -2.69
C TRP A 113 18.51 -9.44 -3.53
N GLY A 114 18.80 -8.27 -2.99
CA GLY A 114 19.52 -7.23 -3.70
C GLY A 114 18.71 -6.49 -4.74
N LEU A 115 17.38 -6.47 -4.61
CA LEU A 115 16.46 -5.86 -5.57
C LEU A 115 15.91 -4.54 -5.04
N GLY A 116 15.66 -3.63 -5.97
CA GLY A 116 15.11 -2.32 -5.68
C GLY A 116 16.15 -1.29 -5.28
N PRO A 117 15.74 -0.02 -5.25
CA PRO A 117 16.64 1.07 -4.85
C PRO A 117 17.07 0.95 -3.39
N VAL A 118 18.28 1.42 -3.08
CA VAL A 118 18.80 1.37 -1.71
C VAL A 118 17.96 2.17 -0.71
N TRP A 119 17.23 3.18 -1.20
CA TRP A 119 16.37 4.05 -0.38
C TRP A 119 14.94 3.52 -0.25
N TRP A 120 14.58 2.42 -0.91
CA TRP A 120 13.20 1.93 -1.00
C TRP A 120 12.57 1.67 0.38
N ILE A 121 13.29 0.95 1.24
CA ILE A 121 12.78 0.62 2.58
C ILE A 121 12.62 1.87 3.44
N ARG A 122 13.54 2.84 3.31
CA ARG A 122 13.43 4.11 4.05
C ARG A 122 12.16 4.89 3.69
N LEU A 123 11.71 4.75 2.45
CA LEU A 123 10.45 5.34 2.00
C LEU A 123 9.25 4.50 2.46
N ARG A 124 9.34 3.18 2.31
CA ARG A 124 8.22 2.28 2.55
C ARG A 124 7.83 2.18 4.03
N LEU A 125 8.79 2.19 4.95
CA LEU A 125 8.50 2.06 6.38
C LEU A 125 7.54 3.14 6.89
N PRO A 126 7.83 4.45 6.75
CA PRO A 126 6.91 5.47 7.24
C PRO A 126 5.59 5.49 6.48
N LEU A 127 5.60 5.21 5.17
CA LEU A 127 4.37 5.17 4.38
C LEU A 127 3.47 4.02 4.81
N THR A 128 4.04 2.84 5.07
CA THR A 128 3.28 1.69 5.55
C THR A 128 2.66 1.98 6.92
N VAL A 129 3.41 2.60 7.82
CA VAL A 129 2.86 3.02 9.12
C VAL A 129 1.67 3.95 8.93
N GLY A 130 1.79 4.96 8.06
CA GLY A 130 0.71 5.88 7.77
C GLY A 130 -0.53 5.19 7.20
N VAL A 131 -0.35 4.27 6.27
CA VAL A 131 -1.44 3.49 5.68
C VAL A 131 -2.14 2.65 6.75
N LEU A 132 -1.38 1.93 7.57
CA LEU A 132 -1.93 1.08 8.62
C LEU A 132 -2.71 1.88 9.65
N ILE A 133 -2.23 3.08 10.02
CA ILE A 133 -2.94 3.98 10.91
C ILE A 133 -4.29 4.39 10.29
N CYS A 134 -4.28 4.84 9.05
CA CYS A 134 -5.51 5.30 8.38
C CYS A 134 -6.53 4.16 8.22
N LEU A 135 -6.09 2.98 7.82
CA LEU A 135 -6.98 1.82 7.69
C LEU A 135 -7.56 1.41 9.03
N SER A 136 -6.75 1.41 10.09
CA SER A 136 -7.20 1.07 11.43
C SER A 136 -8.21 2.09 11.96
N VAL A 137 -7.94 3.37 11.75
CA VAL A 137 -8.87 4.45 12.14
C VAL A 137 -10.21 4.28 11.42
N GLY A 138 -10.19 3.99 10.12
CA GLY A 138 -11.41 3.76 9.35
C GLY A 138 -12.17 2.50 9.79
N LYS A 139 -11.44 1.43 10.11
CA LYS A 139 -12.04 0.16 10.53
C LYS A 139 -12.85 0.31 11.83
N PHE A 140 -12.38 1.14 12.74
CA PHE A 140 -13.02 1.35 14.03
C PHE A 140 -13.95 2.57 14.05
N ALA A 141 -14.38 3.01 12.89
CA ALA A 141 -15.36 4.08 12.75
C ALA A 141 -16.78 3.63 13.09
#